data_a7faa13194570836573e9a4bc76b4ed5
#
_entry.id   a7faa13194570836573e9a4bc76b4ed5
#
_cell.length_a   1.000
_cell.length_b   1.000
_cell.length_c   1.000
_cell.angle_alpha   90.00
_cell.angle_beta   90.00
_cell.angle_gamma   90.00
#
_symmetry.space_group_name_H-M   'P 1'
#
loop_
_entity.id
_entity.type
_entity.pdbx_description
1 polymer ?
#
loop_
_entity_poly.entity_id
_entity_poly.type
_entity_poly.pdbx_seq_one_letter_code
_entity_poly.pdbx_strand_id
1 'polypeptide(L)'
;KRFLMRKKILLFLFIIAACFLFAAIKVNAFPIFSSNAESCFKLEKNSTKSSGILSSLYLSPQSSFIYYSQTDPEWKDYLYGGRDPLSKYGCGPTVLAMLVSNLTSQTVTPVDMADWAAEHGYWSAGGGSRHNLIPEGAIAFGLKAESLSIRSPEALKLPLYYNKLIVLLMGPGHFTQRGHFIILTGVTDNGNITVADPFNPSNNTVSWPPELLLDELSSRSTAGGPVWVISASAKMEQES
;
A
#
# COMPACT_ATOMS: atom_id res chain seq x y z
N LYS A 1 25.99 -13.52 54.35
CA LYS A 1 25.67 -12.08 54.11
C LYS A 1 26.76 -11.34 53.28
N ARG A 2 28.07 -11.55 53.53
CA ARG A 2 29.15 -10.87 52.78
C ARG A 2 29.27 -11.26 51.31
N PHE A 3 28.87 -12.49 50.90
CA PHE A 3 28.96 -12.97 49.53
C PHE A 3 27.87 -12.36 48.64
N LEU A 4 26.67 -12.16 49.16
CA LEU A 4 25.54 -11.54 48.44
C LEU A 4 25.76 -10.03 48.20
N MET A 5 26.43 -9.37 49.13
CA MET A 5 26.76 -7.94 49.04
C MET A 5 27.81 -7.66 47.97
N ARG A 6 28.81 -8.55 47.79
CA ARG A 6 29.82 -8.45 46.73
C ARG A 6 29.23 -8.62 45.33
N LYS A 7 28.25 -9.52 45.14
CA LYS A 7 27.56 -9.69 43.84
C LYS A 7 26.73 -8.46 43.48
N LYS A 8 26.10 -7.80 44.44
CA LYS A 8 25.32 -6.57 44.18
C LYS A 8 26.21 -5.39 43.80
N ILE A 9 27.39 -5.28 44.42
CA ILE A 9 28.38 -4.21 44.13
C ILE A 9 28.99 -4.43 42.73
N LEU A 10 29.30 -5.67 42.35
CA LEU A 10 29.77 -5.97 40.96
C LEU A 10 28.74 -5.67 39.90
N LEU A 11 27.46 -5.99 40.14
CA LEU A 11 26.37 -5.71 39.20
C LEU A 11 26.14 -4.19 39.04
N PHE A 12 26.27 -3.42 40.11
CA PHE A 12 26.12 -1.97 40.09
C PHE A 12 27.26 -1.28 39.34
N LEU A 13 28.48 -1.78 39.48
CA LEU A 13 29.65 -1.29 38.73
C LEU A 13 29.57 -1.62 37.25
N PHE A 14 28.99 -2.77 36.88
CA PHE A 14 28.77 -3.15 35.49
C PHE A 14 27.71 -2.26 34.78
N ILE A 15 26.65 -1.86 35.49
CA ILE A 15 25.63 -0.95 34.99
C ILE A 15 26.19 0.46 34.77
N ILE A 16 27.05 0.95 35.70
CA ILE A 16 27.72 2.26 35.57
C ILE A 16 28.68 2.26 34.36
N ALA A 17 29.44 1.20 34.14
CA ALA A 17 30.35 1.07 33.01
C ALA A 17 29.61 1.03 31.67
N ALA A 18 28.45 0.37 31.62
CA ALA A 18 27.60 0.35 30.43
C ALA A 18 27.01 1.73 30.11
N CYS A 19 26.64 2.52 31.10
CA CYS A 19 26.16 3.90 30.90
C CYS A 19 27.23 4.85 30.37
N PHE A 20 28.49 4.67 30.76
CA PHE A 20 29.60 5.49 30.25
C PHE A 20 30.02 5.09 28.80
N LEU A 21 29.80 3.85 28.38
CA LEU A 21 30.08 3.42 26.99
C LEU A 21 29.09 4.00 26.00
N PHE A 22 27.85 4.28 26.42
CA PHE A 22 26.82 4.91 25.55
C PHE A 22 27.00 6.44 25.42
N ALA A 23 27.75 7.09 26.28
CA ALA A 23 28.02 8.54 26.24
C ALA A 23 29.15 8.93 25.26
N ALA A 24 29.87 7.97 24.68
CA ALA A 24 31.03 8.22 23.81
C ALA A 24 30.69 8.08 22.29
N ILE A 25 29.42 7.84 21.90
CA ILE A 25 29.02 7.94 20.49
C ILE A 25 28.85 9.42 20.19
N LYS A 26 29.94 10.07 19.74
CA LYS A 26 29.86 11.38 19.07
C LYS A 26 28.89 11.27 17.90
N VAL A 27 27.71 11.85 18.06
CA VAL A 27 26.85 12.19 16.94
C VAL A 27 27.64 13.18 16.09
N ASN A 28 28.19 12.72 14.97
CA ASN A 28 28.64 13.60 13.93
C ASN A 28 27.40 14.28 13.37
N ALA A 29 27.08 15.44 13.92
CA ALA A 29 26.09 16.33 13.33
C ALA A 29 26.61 16.72 11.94
N PHE A 30 25.88 16.32 10.90
CA PHE A 30 26.01 16.90 9.58
C PHE A 30 25.85 18.42 9.70
N PRO A 31 26.69 19.22 9.06
CA PRO A 31 26.55 20.66 9.11
C PRO A 31 25.20 21.04 8.52
N ILE A 32 24.36 21.65 9.33
CA ILE A 32 23.16 22.35 8.88
C ILE A 32 23.65 23.44 7.93
N PHE A 33 23.23 23.33 6.68
CA PHE A 33 23.44 24.33 5.63
C PHE A 33 22.69 25.60 6.05
N SER A 34 23.39 26.49 6.75
CA SER A 34 22.94 27.83 7.07
C SER A 34 23.50 28.77 6.02
N SER A 35 22.68 29.70 5.63
CA SER A 35 22.94 30.84 4.78
C SER A 35 22.96 30.60 3.28
N ASN A 36 21.87 30.93 2.63
CA ASN A 36 21.78 31.84 1.49
C ASN A 36 20.35 31.92 0.95
N ALA A 37 19.42 32.30 1.83
CA ALA A 37 18.06 32.66 1.39
C ALA A 37 17.95 34.05 0.74
N GLU A 38 19.04 34.82 0.71
CA GLU A 38 19.00 36.19 0.13
C GLU A 38 19.48 36.30 -1.32
N SER A 39 20.10 35.23 -1.90
CA SER A 39 20.54 35.27 -3.30
C SER A 39 19.49 34.76 -4.31
N CYS A 40 18.39 34.16 -3.85
CA CYS A 40 17.35 33.63 -4.74
C CYS A 40 16.32 34.70 -5.19
N PHE A 41 16.29 35.88 -4.55
CA PHE A 41 15.28 36.90 -4.85
C PHE A 41 15.70 37.98 -5.85
N LYS A 42 16.90 37.85 -6.46
CA LYS A 42 17.42 38.84 -7.44
C LYS A 42 17.58 38.36 -8.90
N LEU A 43 17.08 37.16 -9.23
CA LEU A 43 17.17 36.62 -10.59
C LEU A 43 15.83 36.53 -11.34
N GLU A 44 14.78 37.18 -10.83
CA GLU A 44 13.45 37.16 -11.44
C GLU A 44 13.14 38.46 -12.20
N LYS A 45 14.01 38.84 -13.14
CA LYS A 45 13.66 39.93 -14.08
C LYS A 45 14.19 39.78 -15.52
N ASN A 46 14.69 38.63 -15.96
CA ASN A 46 14.96 38.43 -17.39
C ASN A 46 14.93 36.92 -17.71
N SER A 47 13.79 36.32 -17.96
CA SER A 47 13.67 35.19 -18.87
C SER A 47 12.24 34.78 -19.10
N THR A 48 11.56 35.47 -19.97
CA THR A 48 10.30 35.03 -20.60
C THR A 48 10.58 34.04 -21.73
N LYS A 49 11.34 32.96 -21.50
CA LYS A 49 11.52 31.90 -22.52
C LYS A 49 11.94 30.52 -21.99
N SER A 50 11.74 30.20 -20.72
CA SER A 50 12.12 28.88 -20.20
C SER A 50 11.01 28.10 -19.49
N SER A 51 9.74 28.49 -19.60
CA SER A 51 8.62 27.78 -18.98
C SER A 51 8.11 26.57 -19.80
N GLY A 52 8.64 26.35 -21.01
CA GLY A 52 8.21 25.27 -21.91
C GLY A 52 8.94 23.94 -21.74
N ILE A 53 10.08 23.91 -21.06
CA ILE A 53 10.93 22.70 -21.03
C ILE A 53 10.70 21.88 -19.73
N LEU A 54 10.35 22.54 -18.62
CA LEU A 54 10.10 21.83 -17.38
C LEU A 54 8.72 21.15 -17.32
N SER A 55 7.73 21.64 -18.06
CA SER A 55 6.41 21.01 -18.17
C SER A 55 6.41 19.75 -19.05
N SER A 56 7.37 19.60 -19.95
CA SER A 56 7.47 18.45 -20.84
C SER A 56 8.18 17.24 -20.21
N LEU A 57 8.88 17.43 -19.09
CA LEU A 57 9.58 16.36 -18.38
C LEU A 57 8.70 15.62 -17.35
N TYR A 58 7.50 16.13 -17.07
CA TYR A 58 6.58 15.51 -16.11
C TYR A 58 5.31 14.90 -16.73
N LEU A 59 5.20 14.88 -18.05
CA LEU A 59 4.12 14.19 -18.77
C LEU A 59 4.65 12.88 -19.36
N SER A 60 5.01 11.93 -18.52
CA SER A 60 4.85 10.52 -18.89
C SER A 60 3.35 10.33 -19.13
N PRO A 61 2.92 9.69 -20.25
CA PRO A 61 1.53 9.29 -20.37
C PRO A 61 1.21 8.42 -19.14
N GLN A 62 0.37 8.91 -18.24
CA GLN A 62 -0.19 8.05 -17.19
C GLN A 62 -0.92 6.93 -17.93
N SER A 63 -0.33 5.75 -17.94
CA SER A 63 -1.02 4.55 -18.39
C SER A 63 -2.33 4.50 -17.60
N SER A 64 -3.46 4.46 -18.29
CA SER A 64 -4.76 4.38 -17.63
C SER A 64 -4.75 3.17 -16.70
N PHE A 65 -5.21 3.35 -15.45
CA PHE A 65 -5.31 2.25 -14.49
C PHE A 65 -6.14 1.11 -15.08
N ILE A 66 -5.58 -0.09 -15.13
CA ILE A 66 -6.25 -1.30 -15.58
C ILE A 66 -7.23 -1.73 -14.50
N TYR A 67 -8.52 -1.57 -14.79
CA TYR A 67 -9.60 -1.93 -13.88
C TYR A 67 -10.33 -3.19 -14.34
N TYR A 68 -10.60 -4.08 -13.39
CA TYR A 68 -11.43 -5.26 -13.57
C TYR A 68 -12.61 -5.22 -12.60
N SER A 69 -13.82 -5.53 -13.12
CA SER A 69 -14.99 -5.77 -12.28
C SER A 69 -15.17 -7.28 -12.07
N GLN A 70 -15.32 -7.73 -10.82
CA GLN A 70 -15.67 -9.14 -10.55
C GLN A 70 -17.05 -9.53 -11.08
N THR A 71 -17.89 -8.55 -11.42
CA THR A 71 -19.23 -8.75 -11.99
C THR A 71 -19.27 -8.61 -13.51
N ASP A 72 -18.11 -8.50 -14.19
CA ASP A 72 -18.03 -8.42 -15.62
C ASP A 72 -18.69 -9.65 -16.28
N PRO A 73 -19.55 -9.48 -17.30
CA PRO A 73 -20.19 -10.59 -18.01
C PRO A 73 -19.24 -11.67 -18.52
N GLU A 74 -17.98 -11.31 -18.81
CA GLU A 74 -16.97 -12.26 -19.31
C GLU A 74 -16.62 -13.35 -18.30
N TRP A 75 -16.60 -13.03 -16.99
CA TRP A 75 -16.15 -13.99 -15.96
C TRP A 75 -16.99 -14.04 -14.69
N LYS A 76 -18.06 -13.26 -14.57
CA LYS A 76 -18.89 -13.19 -13.35
C LYS A 76 -19.40 -14.54 -12.85
N ASP A 77 -19.65 -15.48 -13.77
CA ASP A 77 -20.18 -16.82 -13.49
C ASP A 77 -19.08 -17.89 -13.36
N TYR A 78 -17.79 -17.50 -13.58
CA TYR A 78 -16.66 -18.41 -13.39
C TYR A 78 -16.59 -18.87 -11.93
N LEU A 79 -16.31 -20.18 -11.73
CA LEU A 79 -16.36 -20.81 -10.41
C LEU A 79 -14.99 -20.82 -9.75
N TYR A 80 -14.72 -19.85 -8.90
CA TYR A 80 -13.54 -19.82 -8.02
C TYR A 80 -13.47 -21.06 -7.15
N GLY A 81 -12.35 -21.80 -7.24
CA GLY A 81 -12.19 -23.11 -6.59
C GLY A 81 -13.21 -24.16 -7.05
N GLY A 82 -13.73 -24.02 -8.26
CA GLY A 82 -14.71 -24.95 -8.86
C GLY A 82 -16.13 -24.87 -8.26
N ARG A 83 -16.43 -23.85 -7.42
CA ARG A 83 -17.69 -23.79 -6.65
C ARG A 83 -18.32 -22.38 -6.56
N ASP A 84 -17.53 -21.37 -6.26
CA ASP A 84 -18.02 -20.06 -5.82
C ASP A 84 -17.94 -19.06 -6.98
N PRO A 85 -19.06 -18.49 -7.50
CA PRO A 85 -19.01 -17.56 -8.63
C PRO A 85 -18.22 -16.30 -8.30
N LEU A 86 -17.38 -15.83 -9.25
CA LEU A 86 -16.55 -14.63 -9.08
C LEU A 86 -17.39 -13.41 -8.77
N SER A 87 -18.58 -13.28 -9.38
CA SER A 87 -19.49 -12.16 -9.09
C SER A 87 -19.79 -11.97 -7.61
N LYS A 88 -19.71 -13.01 -6.80
CA LYS A 88 -20.02 -12.97 -5.36
C LYS A 88 -18.81 -13.12 -4.46
N TYR A 89 -17.81 -13.87 -4.89
CA TYR A 89 -16.69 -14.30 -4.05
C TYR A 89 -15.32 -13.84 -4.60
N GLY A 90 -15.30 -13.11 -5.72
CA GLY A 90 -14.11 -12.83 -6.51
C GLY A 90 -13.33 -11.56 -6.13
N CYS A 91 -13.70 -10.82 -5.09
CA CYS A 91 -13.02 -9.54 -4.80
C CYS A 91 -11.50 -9.70 -4.58
N GLY A 92 -11.07 -10.77 -3.88
CA GLY A 92 -9.64 -11.04 -3.65
C GLY A 92 -8.84 -11.26 -4.93
N PRO A 93 -9.16 -12.28 -5.76
CA PRO A 93 -8.44 -12.50 -7.02
C PRO A 93 -8.58 -11.32 -7.99
N THR A 94 -9.72 -10.63 -8.06
CA THR A 94 -9.87 -9.46 -8.93
C THR A 94 -8.97 -8.30 -8.50
N VAL A 95 -8.88 -8.02 -7.19
CA VAL A 95 -7.95 -7.02 -6.65
C VAL A 95 -6.50 -7.40 -6.95
N LEU A 96 -6.11 -8.66 -6.71
CA LEU A 96 -4.73 -9.09 -6.97
C LEU A 96 -4.40 -9.05 -8.47
N ALA A 97 -5.33 -9.41 -9.35
CA ALA A 97 -5.17 -9.27 -10.80
C ALA A 97 -4.94 -7.81 -11.23
N MET A 98 -5.71 -6.86 -10.67
CA MET A 98 -5.49 -5.43 -10.89
C MET A 98 -4.11 -4.97 -10.39
N LEU A 99 -3.68 -5.40 -9.19
CA LEU A 99 -2.35 -5.04 -8.66
C LEU A 99 -1.22 -5.51 -9.57
N VAL A 100 -1.25 -6.76 -9.99
CA VAL A 100 -0.22 -7.35 -10.86
C VAL A 100 -0.21 -6.64 -12.21
N SER A 101 -1.39 -6.46 -12.83
CA SER A 101 -1.49 -5.82 -14.15
C SER A 101 -1.11 -4.32 -14.16
N ASN A 102 -1.20 -3.63 -13.02
CA ASN A 102 -0.82 -2.21 -12.94
C ASN A 102 0.60 -1.97 -12.44
N LEU A 103 1.19 -2.90 -11.69
CA LEU A 103 2.49 -2.71 -11.04
C LEU A 103 3.59 -3.58 -11.62
N THR A 104 3.26 -4.40 -12.63
CA THR A 104 4.22 -5.25 -13.37
C THR A 104 3.98 -5.14 -14.88
N SER A 105 4.83 -5.77 -15.68
CA SER A 105 4.61 -5.92 -17.13
C SER A 105 3.67 -7.07 -17.51
N GLN A 106 3.11 -7.79 -16.52
CA GLN A 106 2.20 -8.91 -16.75
C GLN A 106 0.75 -8.43 -16.82
N THR A 107 -0.02 -8.97 -17.74
CA THR A 107 -1.49 -8.83 -17.76
C THR A 107 -2.09 -10.13 -17.26
N VAL A 108 -2.80 -10.08 -16.13
CA VAL A 108 -3.42 -11.25 -15.49
C VAL A 108 -4.90 -10.99 -15.32
N THR A 109 -5.74 -11.92 -15.80
CA THR A 109 -7.20 -11.77 -15.67
C THR A 109 -7.69 -12.19 -14.27
N PRO A 110 -8.89 -11.77 -13.84
CA PRO A 110 -9.53 -12.27 -12.63
C PRO A 110 -9.70 -13.79 -12.59
N VAL A 111 -9.89 -14.44 -13.76
CA VAL A 111 -9.99 -15.90 -13.87
C VAL A 111 -8.66 -16.57 -13.59
N ASP A 112 -7.58 -16.15 -14.29
CA ASP A 112 -6.25 -16.70 -14.09
C ASP A 112 -5.83 -16.57 -12.61
N MET A 113 -6.15 -15.42 -12.01
CA MET A 113 -5.81 -15.15 -10.62
C MET A 113 -6.66 -15.98 -9.64
N ALA A 114 -7.92 -16.26 -9.98
CA ALA A 114 -8.78 -17.12 -9.17
C ALA A 114 -8.28 -18.56 -9.17
N ASP A 115 -7.87 -19.07 -10.33
CA ASP A 115 -7.30 -20.42 -10.44
C ASP A 115 -6.00 -20.52 -9.65
N TRP A 116 -5.08 -19.57 -9.87
CA TRP A 116 -3.83 -19.52 -9.11
C TRP A 116 -4.08 -19.46 -7.60
N ALA A 117 -5.01 -18.61 -7.16
CA ALA A 117 -5.33 -18.46 -5.73
C ALA A 117 -5.94 -19.75 -5.14
N ALA A 118 -6.78 -20.46 -5.90
CA ALA A 118 -7.36 -21.73 -5.47
C ALA A 118 -6.30 -22.83 -5.35
N GLU A 119 -5.42 -22.96 -6.35
CA GLU A 119 -4.33 -23.94 -6.37
C GLU A 119 -3.33 -23.71 -5.23
N HIS A 120 -3.12 -22.47 -4.80
CA HIS A 120 -2.21 -22.11 -3.71
C HIS A 120 -2.90 -22.03 -2.33
N GLY A 121 -4.15 -22.48 -2.23
CA GLY A 121 -4.85 -22.61 -0.94
C GLY A 121 -5.40 -21.30 -0.35
N TYR A 122 -5.49 -20.25 -1.16
CA TYR A 122 -6.07 -18.95 -0.72
C TYR A 122 -7.59 -18.89 -0.84
N TRP A 123 -8.21 -19.82 -1.57
CA TRP A 123 -9.65 -19.91 -1.64
C TRP A 123 -10.25 -20.48 -0.34
N SER A 124 -11.39 -19.93 0.07
CA SER A 124 -12.19 -20.39 1.21
C SER A 124 -13.62 -20.60 0.76
N ALA A 125 -14.05 -21.85 0.70
CA ALA A 125 -15.37 -22.24 0.19
C ALA A 125 -16.51 -21.48 0.87
N GLY A 126 -17.30 -20.75 0.08
CA GLY A 126 -18.39 -19.89 0.57
C GLY A 126 -17.96 -18.63 1.31
N GLY A 127 -16.66 -18.37 1.42
CA GLY A 127 -16.05 -17.23 2.10
C GLY A 127 -15.22 -16.31 1.21
N GLY A 128 -14.98 -16.69 -0.04
CA GLY A 128 -14.13 -15.94 -0.98
C GLY A 128 -12.65 -16.25 -0.77
N SER A 129 -11.85 -15.27 -0.42
CA SER A 129 -10.40 -15.44 -0.26
C SER A 129 -9.95 -15.28 1.18
N ARG A 130 -8.94 -16.05 1.58
CA ARG A 130 -8.19 -15.80 2.81
C ARG A 130 -7.45 -14.48 2.70
N HIS A 131 -7.30 -13.75 3.81
CA HIS A 131 -6.72 -12.41 3.80
C HIS A 131 -5.24 -12.38 3.38
N ASN A 132 -4.51 -13.45 3.61
CA ASN A 132 -3.12 -13.59 3.19
C ASN A 132 -2.94 -13.70 1.66
N LEU A 133 -4.00 -13.90 0.88
CA LEU A 133 -3.95 -13.81 -0.57
C LEU A 133 -3.30 -12.48 -1.02
N ILE A 134 -3.65 -11.37 -0.36
CA ILE A 134 -3.16 -10.05 -0.80
C ILE A 134 -1.65 -9.91 -0.60
N PRO A 135 -1.08 -9.98 0.63
CA PRO A 135 0.35 -9.80 0.79
C PRO A 135 1.19 -10.92 0.17
N GLU A 136 0.80 -12.18 0.35
CA GLU A 136 1.59 -13.33 -0.15
C GLU A 136 1.47 -13.47 -1.66
N GLY A 137 0.28 -13.24 -2.23
CA GLY A 137 0.06 -13.22 -3.67
C GLY A 137 0.84 -12.09 -4.34
N ALA A 138 0.78 -10.87 -3.81
CA ALA A 138 1.59 -9.76 -4.34
C ALA A 138 3.09 -10.11 -4.39
N ILE A 139 3.63 -10.71 -3.33
CA ILE A 139 5.03 -11.15 -3.27
C ILE A 139 5.31 -12.25 -4.30
N ALA A 140 4.40 -13.22 -4.47
CA ALA A 140 4.56 -14.31 -5.44
C ALA A 140 4.66 -13.79 -6.90
N PHE A 141 3.99 -12.69 -7.21
CA PHE A 141 4.07 -12.01 -8.51
C PHE A 141 5.17 -10.93 -8.59
N GLY A 142 6.11 -10.91 -7.64
CA GLY A 142 7.28 -10.03 -7.68
C GLY A 142 7.04 -8.60 -7.17
N LEU A 143 5.90 -8.35 -6.54
CA LEU A 143 5.61 -7.07 -5.89
C LEU A 143 6.13 -7.04 -4.44
N LYS A 144 6.18 -5.85 -3.86
CA LYS A 144 6.35 -5.65 -2.40
C LYS A 144 5.00 -5.45 -1.76
N ALA A 145 4.81 -6.06 -0.58
CA ALA A 145 3.61 -5.88 0.23
C ALA A 145 4.01 -5.57 1.68
N GLU A 146 3.56 -4.45 2.19
CA GLU A 146 3.88 -3.96 3.54
C GLU A 146 2.58 -3.65 4.30
N SER A 147 2.48 -4.13 5.54
CA SER A 147 1.35 -3.79 6.41
C SER A 147 1.48 -2.35 6.91
N LEU A 148 0.41 -1.57 6.84
CA LEU A 148 0.37 -0.23 7.38
C LEU A 148 -0.23 -0.24 8.78
N SER A 149 0.62 -0.07 9.80
CA SER A 149 0.20 -0.08 11.22
C SER A 149 -0.39 1.25 11.66
N ILE A 150 0.17 2.38 11.18
CA ILE A 150 -0.33 3.72 11.47
C ILE A 150 -1.51 3.99 10.54
N ARG A 151 -2.70 4.25 11.12
CA ARG A 151 -3.94 4.47 10.39
C ARG A 151 -4.42 5.88 10.60
N SER A 152 -3.87 6.79 9.80
CA SER A 152 -4.31 8.18 9.73
C SER A 152 -4.56 8.57 8.28
N PRO A 153 -5.31 9.63 8.00
CA PRO A 153 -5.49 10.18 6.66
C PRO A 153 -4.17 10.37 5.91
N GLU A 154 -3.16 10.93 6.57
CA GLU A 154 -1.85 11.20 5.99
C GLU A 154 -1.09 9.90 5.69
N ALA A 155 -1.22 8.88 6.55
CA ALA A 155 -0.59 7.59 6.34
C ALA A 155 -1.18 6.84 5.14
N LEU A 156 -2.47 7.04 4.81
CA LEU A 156 -3.07 6.54 3.58
C LEU A 156 -2.63 7.33 2.34
N LYS A 157 -2.51 8.65 2.45
CA LYS A 157 -2.17 9.50 1.30
C LYS A 157 -0.70 9.36 0.88
N LEU A 158 0.21 9.25 1.84
CA LEU A 158 1.64 9.28 1.58
C LEU A 158 2.10 8.21 0.57
N PRO A 159 1.75 6.92 0.68
CA PRO A 159 2.12 5.93 -0.33
C PRO A 159 1.54 6.24 -1.72
N LEU A 160 0.32 6.75 -1.80
CA LEU A 160 -0.35 7.09 -3.05
C LEU A 160 0.37 8.22 -3.81
N TYR A 161 0.92 9.22 -3.11
CA TYR A 161 1.75 10.26 -3.72
C TYR A 161 3.07 9.73 -4.31
N TYR A 162 3.51 8.53 -3.89
CA TYR A 162 4.68 7.83 -4.43
C TYR A 162 4.30 6.69 -5.39
N ASN A 163 3.15 6.80 -6.06
CA ASN A 163 2.65 5.83 -7.05
C ASN A 163 2.54 4.38 -6.52
N LYS A 164 2.37 4.22 -5.19
CA LYS A 164 2.04 2.92 -4.61
C LYS A 164 0.53 2.76 -4.57
N LEU A 165 0.07 1.53 -4.62
CA LEU A 165 -1.33 1.20 -4.41
C LEU A 165 -1.55 0.72 -2.97
N ILE A 166 -2.75 0.91 -2.44
CA ILE A 166 -3.10 0.42 -1.11
C ILE A 166 -4.31 -0.49 -1.22
N VAL A 167 -4.24 -1.68 -0.66
CA VAL A 167 -5.41 -2.55 -0.52
C VAL A 167 -5.99 -2.36 0.87
N LEU A 168 -7.30 -2.14 0.91
CA LEU A 168 -8.09 -2.14 2.13
C LEU A 168 -8.96 -3.38 2.20
N LEU A 169 -9.03 -4.00 3.37
CA LEU A 169 -10.11 -4.92 3.73
C LEU A 169 -11.17 -4.13 4.48
N MET A 170 -12.28 -3.87 3.80
CA MET A 170 -13.42 -3.13 4.34
C MET A 170 -14.28 -4.04 5.21
N GLY A 171 -14.83 -3.47 6.27
CA GLY A 171 -15.90 -4.03 7.09
C GLY A 171 -17.28 -3.47 6.71
N PRO A 172 -18.30 -3.67 7.58
CA PRO A 172 -19.64 -3.14 7.32
C PRO A 172 -19.65 -1.61 7.15
N GLY A 173 -20.22 -1.14 6.05
CA GLY A 173 -20.28 0.27 5.69
C GLY A 173 -20.75 0.48 4.25
N HIS A 174 -20.21 1.49 3.58
CA HIS A 174 -20.56 1.87 2.22
C HIS A 174 -20.16 0.83 1.16
N PHE A 175 -19.05 0.12 1.39
CA PHE A 175 -18.48 -0.83 0.41
C PHE A 175 -19.04 -2.24 0.57
N THR A 176 -19.46 -2.64 1.77
CA THR A 176 -19.92 -4.00 2.05
C THR A 176 -20.66 -4.09 3.38
N GLN A 177 -21.44 -5.17 3.55
CA GLN A 177 -22.02 -5.53 4.85
C GLN A 177 -21.25 -6.67 5.56
N ARG A 178 -20.16 -7.16 4.96
CA ARG A 178 -19.36 -8.28 5.51
C ARG A 178 -17.88 -7.97 5.49
N GLY A 179 -17.18 -8.44 4.47
CA GLY A 179 -15.76 -8.19 4.19
C GLY A 179 -15.59 -7.98 2.69
N HIS A 180 -14.75 -7.02 2.28
CA HIS A 180 -14.55 -6.71 0.88
C HIS A 180 -13.18 -6.07 0.66
N PHE A 181 -12.47 -6.49 -0.39
CA PHE A 181 -11.22 -5.88 -0.78
C PHE A 181 -11.45 -4.79 -1.82
N ILE A 182 -10.86 -3.62 -1.59
CA ILE A 182 -10.79 -2.51 -2.55
C ILE A 182 -9.36 -2.02 -2.69
N ILE A 183 -9.05 -1.29 -3.76
CA ILE A 183 -7.75 -0.64 -3.97
C ILE A 183 -7.92 0.87 -3.86
N LEU A 184 -7.03 1.54 -3.14
CA LEU A 184 -6.85 2.98 -3.21
C LEU A 184 -5.86 3.29 -4.33
N THR A 185 -6.24 4.19 -5.25
CA THR A 185 -5.51 4.42 -6.50
C THR A 185 -4.87 5.79 -6.61
N GLY A 186 -5.31 6.77 -5.82
CA GLY A 186 -4.77 8.13 -5.87
C GLY A 186 -5.39 9.07 -4.86
N VAL A 187 -4.89 10.30 -4.84
CA VAL A 187 -5.38 11.40 -4.02
C VAL A 187 -5.81 12.54 -4.93
N THR A 188 -6.99 13.07 -4.72
CA THR A 188 -7.53 14.22 -5.46
C THR A 188 -7.06 15.55 -4.87
N ASP A 189 -7.20 16.65 -5.60
CA ASP A 189 -6.78 17.99 -5.17
C ASP A 189 -7.43 18.45 -3.85
N ASN A 190 -8.65 17.97 -3.57
CA ASN A 190 -9.35 18.25 -2.31
C ASN A 190 -8.95 17.30 -1.17
N GLY A 191 -7.99 16.42 -1.40
CA GLY A 191 -7.46 15.49 -0.39
C GLY A 191 -8.28 14.24 -0.16
N ASN A 192 -9.34 14.00 -0.93
CA ASN A 192 -10.08 12.75 -0.96
C ASN A 192 -9.29 11.67 -1.73
N ILE A 193 -9.70 10.42 -1.57
CA ILE A 193 -9.02 9.27 -2.16
C ILE A 193 -9.89 8.63 -3.24
N THR A 194 -9.29 8.31 -4.39
CA THR A 194 -9.93 7.53 -5.45
C THR A 194 -9.75 6.05 -5.19
N VAL A 195 -10.76 5.25 -5.56
CA VAL A 195 -10.75 3.81 -5.31
C VAL A 195 -10.98 3.01 -6.61
N ALA A 196 -10.56 1.76 -6.60
CA ALA A 196 -10.99 0.73 -7.53
C ALA A 196 -11.71 -0.37 -6.73
N ASP A 197 -13.02 -0.34 -6.76
CA ASP A 197 -13.89 -1.33 -6.15
C ASP A 197 -14.25 -2.40 -7.19
N PRO A 198 -13.83 -3.65 -7.01
CA PRO A 198 -14.10 -4.70 -8.01
C PRO A 198 -15.57 -5.11 -8.08
N PHE A 199 -16.37 -4.82 -7.05
CA PHE A 199 -17.77 -5.22 -6.99
C PHE A 199 -18.72 -4.13 -7.48
N ASN A 200 -18.52 -2.88 -7.04
CA ASN A 200 -19.39 -1.76 -7.38
C ASN A 200 -18.65 -0.67 -8.15
N PRO A 201 -18.71 -0.68 -9.51
CA PRO A 201 -18.04 0.33 -10.34
C PRO A 201 -18.46 1.78 -10.04
N SER A 202 -19.67 2.00 -9.50
CA SER A 202 -20.11 3.35 -9.14
C SER A 202 -19.26 3.99 -8.05
N ASN A 203 -18.65 3.20 -7.19
CA ASN A 203 -17.73 3.68 -6.15
C ASN A 203 -16.44 4.27 -6.74
N ASN A 204 -16.09 3.90 -7.97
CA ASN A 204 -14.88 4.37 -8.67
C ASN A 204 -15.10 5.74 -9.34
N THR A 205 -16.34 6.21 -9.45
CA THR A 205 -16.70 7.49 -10.09
C THR A 205 -16.68 8.67 -9.13
N VAL A 206 -16.49 8.41 -7.85
CA VAL A 206 -16.42 9.40 -6.78
C VAL A 206 -15.12 9.27 -6.00
N SER A 207 -14.78 10.30 -5.24
CA SER A 207 -13.66 10.27 -4.31
C SER A 207 -14.15 10.23 -2.85
N TRP A 208 -13.44 9.55 -1.99
CA TRP A 208 -13.85 9.19 -0.65
C TRP A 208 -13.02 9.93 0.41
N PRO A 209 -13.63 10.48 1.48
CA PRO A 209 -12.89 11.00 2.62
C PRO A 209 -12.02 9.90 3.24
N PRO A 210 -10.73 10.13 3.50
CA PRO A 210 -9.86 9.12 4.09
C PRO A 210 -10.31 8.68 5.48
N GLU A 211 -10.96 9.55 6.24
CA GLU A 211 -11.54 9.25 7.55
C GLU A 211 -12.62 8.16 7.44
N LEU A 212 -13.52 8.27 6.46
CA LEU A 212 -14.57 7.27 6.21
C LEU A 212 -13.95 5.91 5.86
N LEU A 213 -12.91 5.90 5.01
CA LEU A 213 -12.22 4.68 4.64
C LEU A 213 -11.57 4.00 5.86
N LEU A 214 -11.02 4.79 6.79
CA LEU A 214 -10.43 4.28 8.02
C LEU A 214 -11.48 3.76 9.00
N ASP A 215 -12.61 4.44 9.13
CA ASP A 215 -13.70 4.07 10.04
C ASP A 215 -14.39 2.74 9.63
N GLU A 216 -14.42 2.46 8.33
CA GLU A 216 -15.04 1.25 7.78
C GLU A 216 -14.07 0.07 7.57
N LEU A 217 -12.84 0.15 8.09
CA LEU A 217 -11.90 -0.97 8.02
C LEU A 217 -12.40 -2.18 8.78
N SER A 218 -12.16 -3.37 8.24
CA SER A 218 -12.52 -4.62 8.89
C SER A 218 -11.74 -4.82 10.20
N SER A 219 -12.45 -5.02 11.30
CA SER A 219 -11.88 -5.42 12.60
C SER A 219 -11.43 -6.88 12.65
N ARG A 220 -11.78 -7.69 11.64
CA ARG A 220 -11.51 -9.14 11.59
C ARG A 220 -10.36 -9.49 10.65
N SER A 221 -9.50 -8.53 10.31
CA SER A 221 -8.39 -8.78 9.40
C SER A 221 -7.32 -9.68 10.02
N THR A 222 -6.64 -10.42 9.15
CA THR A 222 -5.46 -11.26 9.47
C THR A 222 -4.32 -10.89 8.53
N ALA A 223 -3.19 -11.59 8.60
CA ALA A 223 -2.05 -11.41 7.70
C ALA A 223 -1.55 -9.96 7.61
N GLY A 224 -1.50 -9.26 8.75
CA GLY A 224 -1.02 -7.89 8.83
C GLY A 224 -1.99 -6.81 8.34
N GLY A 225 -3.21 -7.18 7.91
CA GLY A 225 -4.23 -6.23 7.47
C GLY A 225 -4.87 -5.43 8.62
N PRO A 226 -5.85 -4.63 8.28
CA PRO A 226 -6.64 -4.54 7.04
C PRO A 226 -6.08 -3.59 5.98
N VAL A 227 -4.88 -3.06 6.12
CA VAL A 227 -4.26 -2.10 5.19
C VAL A 227 -2.92 -2.64 4.73
N TRP A 228 -2.76 -2.84 3.43
CA TRP A 228 -1.50 -3.26 2.80
C TRP A 228 -1.10 -2.28 1.72
N VAL A 229 0.13 -1.76 1.81
CA VAL A 229 0.77 -0.94 0.78
C VAL A 229 1.48 -1.86 -0.20
N ILE A 230 1.13 -1.75 -1.49
CA ILE A 230 1.68 -2.57 -2.57
C ILE A 230 2.46 -1.69 -3.52
N SER A 231 3.66 -2.14 -3.92
CA SER A 231 4.50 -1.42 -4.87
C SER A 231 5.29 -2.38 -5.76
N ALA A 232 5.77 -1.88 -6.89
CA ALA A 232 6.75 -2.58 -7.69
C ALA A 232 8.01 -2.90 -6.88
N SER A 233 8.72 -3.98 -7.20
CA SER A 233 10.03 -4.24 -6.60
C SER A 233 11.10 -3.41 -7.32
N ALA A 234 12.14 -2.97 -6.60
CA ALA A 234 13.23 -2.17 -7.16
C ALA A 234 13.96 -2.84 -8.36
N LYS A 235 13.75 -4.14 -8.57
CA LYS A 235 14.32 -4.89 -9.70
C LYS A 235 13.55 -4.61 -10.99
N MET A 236 12.27 -4.23 -10.90
CA MET A 236 11.42 -3.94 -12.06
C MET A 236 11.45 -2.45 -12.46
N GLU A 237 11.82 -1.55 -11.52
CA GLU A 237 12.00 -0.12 -11.80
C GLU A 237 13.24 0.17 -12.66
N GLN A 238 14.17 -0.80 -12.81
CA GLN A 238 15.39 -0.65 -13.62
C GLN A 238 15.24 -1.17 -15.07
N GLU A 239 14.14 -1.87 -15.38
CA GLU A 239 13.88 -2.46 -16.70
C GLU A 239 12.78 -1.72 -17.49
N SER A 240 12.17 -0.69 -16.91
CA SER A 240 11.17 0.18 -17.54
C SER A 240 11.77 1.54 -17.92
#